data_a0be2eee6128648e3c1804346e3aa5b9
#
_entry.id   a0be2eee6128648e3c1804346e3aa5b9
#
_cell.length_a   1.000
_cell.length_b   1.000
_cell.length_c   1.000
_cell.angle_alpha   90.00
_cell.angle_beta   90.00
_cell.angle_gamma   90.00
#
_symmetry.space_group_name_H-M   'P 1'
#
loop_
_entity.id
_entity.type
_entity.pdbx_description
1 polymer ?
#
loop_
_entity_poly.entity_id
_entity_poly.type
_entity_poly.pdbx_seq_one_letter_code
_entity_poly.pdbx_strand_id
1 'polypeptide(L)' 'MDKIKATNPYSGQSEMLTPEEHKLYIEIKEHERDEEYNQMQKKLSKFSRLNASAYMVLLD' A
#
# COMPACT_ATOMS: atom_id res chain seq x y z
N MET A 1 -17.85 0.82 -7.30
CA MET A 1 -17.33 0.26 -6.04
C MET A 1 -16.74 1.36 -5.20
N ASP A 2 -16.96 1.28 -3.92
CA ASP A 2 -16.48 2.31 -3.01
C ASP A 2 -14.96 2.20 -2.84
N LYS A 3 -14.29 3.33 -2.91
CA LYS A 3 -12.86 3.39 -2.64
C LYS A 3 -12.62 3.68 -1.17
N ILE A 4 -11.47 3.25 -0.68
CA ILE A 4 -11.08 3.38 0.71
C ILE A 4 -9.93 4.38 0.80
N LYS A 5 -10.06 5.37 1.68
CA LYS A 5 -9.01 6.37 1.88
C LYS A 5 -7.90 5.78 2.72
N ALA A 6 -6.66 5.88 2.23
CA ALA A 6 -5.47 5.52 2.97
C ALA A 6 -4.59 6.76 3.12
N THR A 7 -3.97 6.91 4.27
CA THR A 7 -3.16 8.09 4.58
C THR A 7 -1.76 7.67 5.01
N ASN A 8 -0.75 8.32 4.44
CA ASN A 8 0.63 8.13 4.85
C ASN A 8 0.84 8.87 6.18
N PRO A 9 1.13 8.16 7.28
CA PRO A 9 1.26 8.81 8.59
C PRO A 9 2.46 9.75 8.70
N TYR A 10 3.43 9.61 7.81
CA TYR A 10 4.63 10.44 7.86
C TYR A 10 4.49 11.74 7.09
N SER A 11 3.82 11.71 5.93
CA SER A 11 3.66 12.89 5.08
C SER A 11 2.31 13.56 5.24
N GLY A 12 1.31 12.84 5.76
CA GLY A 12 -0.06 13.31 5.85
C GLY A 12 -0.82 13.25 4.54
N GLN A 13 -0.18 12.80 3.47
CA GLN A 13 -0.83 12.67 2.17
C GLN A 13 -1.73 11.45 2.11
N SER A 14 -2.82 11.55 1.36
CA SER A 14 -3.81 10.49 1.24
C SER A 14 -4.03 10.10 -0.20
N GLU A 15 -4.50 8.89 -0.40
CA GLU A 15 -4.87 8.38 -1.71
C GLU A 15 -6.07 7.44 -1.55
N MET A 16 -6.94 7.43 -2.58
CA MET A 16 -8.11 6.55 -2.58
C MET A 16 -7.75 5.23 -3.25
N LEU A 17 -8.06 4.14 -2.57
CA LEU A 17 -7.72 2.78 -3.02
C LEU A 17 -8.98 1.97 -3.27
N THR A 18 -8.93 1.08 -4.26
CA THR A 18 -9.96 0.05 -4.38
C THR A 18 -9.83 -0.91 -3.21
N PRO A 19 -10.88 -1.69 -2.89
CA PRO A 19 -10.78 -2.68 -1.81
C PRO A 19 -9.62 -3.65 -1.99
N GLU A 20 -9.32 -4.06 -3.24
CA GLU A 20 -8.21 -4.95 -3.53
C GLU A 20 -6.86 -4.28 -3.23
N GLU A 21 -6.69 -3.03 -3.67
CA GLU A 21 -5.48 -2.26 -3.40
C GLU A 21 -5.29 -2.02 -1.91
N HIS A 22 -6.37 -1.71 -1.21
CA HIS A 22 -6.32 -1.48 0.22
C HIS A 22 -5.91 -2.75 0.98
N LYS A 23 -6.46 -3.89 0.60
CA LYS A 23 -6.08 -5.17 1.21
C LYS A 23 -4.58 -5.43 1.04
N LEU A 24 -4.07 -5.19 -0.17
CA LEU A 24 -2.66 -5.38 -0.47
C LEU A 24 -1.80 -4.40 0.36
N TYR A 25 -2.24 -3.16 0.49
CA TYR A 25 -1.55 -2.15 1.29
C TYR A 25 -1.44 -2.60 2.75
N ILE A 26 -2.53 -3.09 3.33
CA ILE A 26 -2.53 -3.58 4.72
C ILE A 26 -1.58 -4.77 4.86
N GLU A 27 -1.56 -5.69 3.91
CA GLU A 27 -0.66 -6.84 3.94
C GLU A 27 0.81 -6.39 3.90
N ILE A 28 1.12 -5.39 3.08
CA ILE A 28 2.47 -4.83 3.03
C ILE A 28 2.88 -4.29 4.39
N LYS A 29 1.99 -3.55 5.05
CA LYS A 29 2.28 -2.99 6.38
C LYS A 29 2.45 -4.09 7.42
N GLU A 30 1.68 -5.15 7.34
CA GLU A 30 1.81 -6.29 8.25
C GLU A 30 3.15 -7.01 8.07
N HIS A 31 3.56 -7.22 6.82
CA HIS A 31 4.86 -7.84 6.53
C HIS A 31 6.02 -6.97 7.02
N GLU A 32 5.90 -5.65 6.88
CA GLU A 32 6.91 -4.73 7.39
C GLU A 32 7.04 -4.84 8.91
N ARG A 33 5.90 -4.87 9.61
CA ARG A 33 5.88 -5.00 11.07
C ARG A 33 6.53 -6.30 11.53
N ASP A 34 6.28 -7.39 10.79
CA ASP A 34 6.79 -8.71 11.14
C ASP A 34 8.17 -8.99 10.53
N GLU A 35 8.77 -8.01 9.89
CA GLU A 35 10.09 -8.10 9.24
C GLU A 35 10.16 -9.17 8.16
N GLU A 36 9.04 -9.41 7.49
CA GLU A 36 8.95 -10.36 6.38
C GLU A 36 9.23 -9.66 5.06
N TYR A 37 10.46 -9.21 4.89
CA TYR A 37 10.84 -8.31 3.79
C TYR A 37 10.72 -8.96 2.41
N ASN A 38 10.97 -10.25 2.28
CA ASN A 38 10.80 -10.94 1.01
C ASN A 38 9.34 -10.92 0.53
N GLN A 39 8.43 -11.19 1.45
CA GLN A 39 6.99 -11.13 1.17
C GLN A 39 6.56 -9.70 0.86
N MET A 40 7.06 -8.76 1.65
CA MET A 40 6.78 -7.34 1.47
C MET A 40 7.20 -6.87 0.08
N GLN A 41 8.40 -7.24 -0.37
CA GLN A 41 8.91 -6.84 -1.69
C GLN A 41 8.03 -7.33 -2.83
N LYS A 42 7.55 -8.56 -2.75
CA LYS A 42 6.66 -9.12 -3.76
C LYS A 42 5.36 -8.33 -3.85
N LYS A 43 4.79 -7.99 -2.69
CA LYS A 43 3.54 -7.24 -2.64
C LYS A 43 3.71 -5.78 -3.01
N LEU A 44 4.87 -5.20 -2.68
CA LEU A 44 5.20 -3.83 -3.13
C LEU A 44 5.24 -3.75 -4.64
N SER A 45 5.89 -4.71 -5.29
CA SER A 45 5.94 -4.75 -6.75
C SER A 45 4.55 -4.86 -7.36
N LYS A 46 3.72 -5.73 -6.80
CA LYS A 46 2.34 -5.89 -7.27
C LYS A 46 1.54 -4.61 -7.08
N PHE A 47 1.65 -3.99 -5.91
CA PHE A 47 0.94 -2.75 -5.60
C PHE A 47 1.33 -1.63 -6.56
N SER A 48 2.62 -1.47 -6.82
CA SER A 48 3.09 -0.41 -7.72
C SER A 48 2.59 -0.58 -9.14
N ARG A 49 2.39 -1.83 -9.58
CA ARG A 49 1.82 -2.10 -10.89
C ARG A 49 0.32 -1.81 -10.95
N LEU A 50 -0.39 -2.09 -9.86
CA LEU A 50 -1.83 -1.83 -9.79
C LEU A 50 -2.14 -0.34 -9.68
N ASN A 51 -1.35 0.39 -8.92
CA ASN A 51 -1.60 1.82 -8.68
C ASN A 51 -0.30 2.52 -8.34
N ALA A 52 0.45 2.92 -9.37
CA ALA A 52 1.74 3.56 -9.20
C ALA A 52 1.63 4.88 -8.44
N SER A 53 0.57 5.65 -8.67
CA SER A 53 0.34 6.92 -8.00
C SER A 53 0.19 6.71 -6.49
N ALA A 54 -0.63 5.75 -6.08
CA ALA A 54 -0.81 5.43 -4.67
C ALA A 54 0.47 4.90 -4.04
N TYR A 55 1.24 4.11 -4.78
CA TYR A 55 2.54 3.64 -4.31
C TYR A 55 3.45 4.80 -3.94
N MET A 56 3.53 5.80 -4.81
CA MET A 56 4.38 6.97 -4.58
C MET A 56 3.92 7.80 -3.40
N VAL A 57 2.62 7.89 -3.18
CA VAL A 57 2.05 8.66 -2.07
C VAL A 57 2.19 7.92 -0.73
N LEU A 58 1.91 6.62 -0.74
CA LEU A 58 1.73 5.86 0.51
C LEU A 58 2.96 5.05 0.93
N LEU A 59 3.76 4.58 -0.02
CA LEU A 59 4.79 3.60 0.25
C LEU A 59 6.19 3.99 -0.22
N ASP A 60 6.31 5.09 -0.93
CA ASP A 60 7.62 5.55 -1.41
C ASP A 60 8.33 6.45 -0.41
#